data_8486692109d97a6672da9979dbfeb5c9
#
_entry.id   8486692109d97a6672da9979dbfeb5c9
#
_cell.length_a   1.000
_cell.length_b   1.000
_cell.length_c   1.000
_cell.angle_alpha   90.00
_cell.angle_beta   90.00
_cell.angle_gamma   90.00
#
_symmetry.space_group_name_H-M   'P 1'
#
loop_
_entity.id
_entity.type
_entity.pdbx_description
1 polymer ?
#
loop_
_entity_poly.entity_id
_entity_poly.type
_entity_poly.pdbx_seq_one_letter_code
_entity_poly.pdbx_strand_id
1 'polypeptide(L)'
;MSGGARSGKMHPKFQRERMMDVLERIKQQVTDNPIILYMKGTPDFPQCGFSARTIQALNGCGVEYAYVNIYEDEEVYRALPKFANWPTFPQLYVKGELVGGCDITLDLYQSGDLKKMLEEAVAKKQAA
;
A
#
# COMPACT_ATOMS: atom_id res chain seq x y z
N MET A 1 29.95 -10.01 19.20
CA MET A 1 29.73 -9.73 18.86
C MET A 1 29.34 -9.13 18.36
N SER A 2 29.48 -8.99 18.24
CA SER A 2 29.22 -8.46 17.87
C SER A 2 28.49 -8.06 17.03
N GLY A 3 28.23 -8.56 16.89
CA GLY A 3 27.54 -8.36 15.73
C GLY A 3 26.93 -7.11 15.57
N GLY A 4 26.41 -6.80 16.44
CA GLY A 4 25.71 -5.65 16.29
C GLY A 4 26.51 -4.58 15.79
N ALA A 5 27.59 -4.72 16.12
CA ALA A 5 28.30 -3.63 15.83
C ALA A 5 28.18 -3.16 14.47
N ARG A 6 27.87 -3.84 13.63
CA ARG A 6 27.81 -3.38 12.47
C ARG A 6 26.75 -2.65 12.25
N SER A 7 26.39 -1.92 12.98
CA SER A 7 25.36 -1.15 12.87
C SER A 7 25.16 -0.66 11.59
N GLY A 8 25.44 -1.09 10.84
CA GLY A 8 24.83 -0.62 9.90
C GLY A 8 25.24 -0.03 8.70
N LYS A 9 26.37 0.10 8.52
CA LYS A 9 26.69 0.70 7.31
C LYS A 9 26.86 -0.32 6.28
N MET A 10 25.84 -0.59 5.56
CA MET A 10 25.89 -1.46 4.43
C MET A 10 26.65 -0.79 3.28
N HIS A 11 27.40 -1.55 2.54
CA HIS A 11 28.10 -1.04 1.36
C HIS A 11 27.07 -0.44 0.38
N PRO A 12 27.37 0.70 -0.25
CA PRO A 12 26.41 1.34 -1.16
C PRO A 12 25.86 0.44 -2.26
N LYS A 13 26.69 -0.45 -2.77
CA LYS A 13 26.23 -1.38 -3.79
C LYS A 13 25.10 -2.28 -3.24
N PHE A 14 25.26 -2.80 -2.04
CA PHE A 14 24.24 -3.65 -1.44
C PHE A 14 23.00 -2.84 -1.09
N GLN A 15 23.17 -1.59 -0.71
CA GLN A 15 22.02 -0.74 -0.44
C GLN A 15 21.19 -0.51 -1.69
N ARG A 16 21.85 -0.28 -2.83
CA ARG A 16 21.13 -0.10 -4.08
C ARG A 16 20.40 -1.37 -4.48
N GLU A 17 21.07 -2.52 -4.33
CA GLU A 17 20.47 -3.80 -4.67
C GLU A 17 19.23 -4.07 -3.79
N ARG A 18 19.32 -3.80 -2.50
CA ARG A 18 18.19 -4.00 -1.61
C ARG A 18 17.05 -3.07 -1.95
N MET A 19 17.34 -1.82 -2.30
CA MET A 19 16.27 -0.90 -2.69
C MET A 19 15.60 -1.38 -3.97
N MET A 20 16.37 -1.87 -4.95
CA MET A 20 15.78 -2.38 -6.17
C MET A 20 14.92 -3.60 -5.91
N ASP A 21 15.35 -4.49 -5.00
CA ASP A 21 14.55 -5.65 -4.63
C ASP A 21 13.24 -5.24 -4.00
N VAL A 22 13.27 -4.24 -3.12
CA VAL A 22 12.05 -3.76 -2.46
C VAL A 22 11.10 -3.13 -3.47
N LEU A 23 11.63 -2.32 -4.39
CA LEU A 23 10.80 -1.68 -5.41
C LEU A 23 10.16 -2.72 -6.32
N GLU A 24 10.92 -3.78 -6.67
CA GLU A 24 10.37 -4.87 -7.46
C GLU A 24 9.26 -5.58 -6.68
N ARG A 25 9.45 -5.79 -5.39
CA ARG A 25 8.44 -6.43 -4.55
C ARG A 25 7.17 -5.61 -4.48
N ILE A 26 7.31 -4.29 -4.33
CA ILE A 26 6.14 -3.41 -4.32
C ILE A 26 5.43 -3.49 -5.68
N LYS A 27 6.18 -3.42 -6.76
CA LYS A 27 5.61 -3.51 -8.10
C LYS A 27 4.85 -4.80 -8.28
N GLN A 28 5.40 -5.90 -7.78
CA GLN A 28 4.74 -7.20 -7.83
C GLN A 28 3.43 -7.17 -7.03
N GLN A 29 3.46 -6.59 -5.84
CA GLN A 29 2.28 -6.52 -4.97
C GLN A 29 1.16 -5.74 -5.64
N VAL A 30 1.46 -4.58 -6.22
CA VAL A 30 0.42 -3.75 -6.81
C VAL A 30 -0.07 -4.33 -8.15
N THR A 31 0.75 -5.13 -8.82
CA THR A 31 0.36 -5.78 -10.06
C THR A 31 -0.50 -7.00 -9.79
N ASP A 32 -0.14 -7.79 -8.78
CA ASP A 32 -0.83 -9.05 -8.51
C ASP A 32 -2.16 -8.85 -7.80
N ASN A 33 -2.37 -7.71 -7.17
CA ASN A 33 -3.59 -7.44 -6.41
C ASN A 33 -4.36 -6.30 -7.05
N PRO A 34 -5.60 -6.53 -7.49
CA PRO A 34 -6.36 -5.46 -8.15
C PRO A 34 -6.65 -4.30 -7.22
N ILE A 35 -6.73 -4.55 -5.93
CA ILE A 35 -6.95 -3.52 -4.93
C ILE A 35 -6.02 -3.83 -3.76
N ILE A 36 -5.11 -2.92 -3.45
CA ILE A 36 -4.22 -3.12 -2.32
C ILE A 36 -4.02 -1.81 -1.58
N LEU A 37 -4.06 -1.88 -0.26
CA LEU A 37 -3.91 -0.72 0.61
C LEU A 37 -2.68 -0.89 1.48
N TYR A 38 -1.78 0.09 1.43
CA TYR A 38 -0.64 0.15 2.34
C TYR A 38 -1.05 1.06 3.49
N MET A 39 -1.11 0.50 4.70
CA MET A 39 -1.70 1.20 5.83
C MET A 39 -0.88 1.00 7.09
N LYS A 40 -1.15 1.83 8.08
CA LYS A 40 -0.55 1.70 9.41
C LYS A 40 -1.48 0.85 10.25
N GLY A 41 -1.04 -0.38 10.51
CA GLY A 41 -1.85 -1.37 11.23
C GLY A 41 -2.53 -2.34 10.28
N THR A 42 -3.62 -2.90 10.74
CA THR A 42 -4.40 -3.87 9.96
C THR A 42 -5.85 -3.39 9.87
N PRO A 43 -6.65 -3.97 8.97
CA PRO A 43 -8.05 -3.56 8.88
C PRO A 43 -8.82 -3.72 10.18
N ASP A 44 -8.50 -4.75 10.98
CA ASP A 44 -9.17 -4.94 12.26
C ASP A 44 -8.62 -4.04 13.35
N PHE A 45 -7.37 -3.65 13.24
CA PHE A 45 -6.71 -2.83 14.26
C PHE A 45 -5.87 -1.74 13.61
N PRO A 46 -6.53 -0.75 12.97
CA PRO A 46 -5.76 0.33 12.36
C PRO A 46 -5.07 1.16 13.43
N GLN A 47 -3.83 1.55 13.14
CA GLN A 47 -3.01 2.29 14.09
C GLN A 47 -2.96 3.79 13.78
N CYS A 48 -3.79 4.26 12.88
CA CYS A 48 -3.80 5.64 12.45
C CYS A 48 -5.21 6.01 12.03
N GLY A 49 -5.68 7.19 12.45
CA GLY A 49 -7.03 7.62 12.11
C GLY A 49 -7.29 7.71 10.61
N PHE A 50 -6.27 8.12 9.85
CA PHE A 50 -6.42 8.18 8.40
C PHE A 50 -6.57 6.79 7.79
N SER A 51 -5.80 5.81 8.30
CA SER A 51 -5.94 4.43 7.86
C SER A 51 -7.32 3.88 8.22
N ALA A 52 -7.79 4.20 9.43
CA ALA A 52 -9.09 3.74 9.89
C ALA A 52 -10.23 4.24 8.99
N ARG A 53 -10.18 5.51 8.62
CA ARG A 53 -11.22 6.08 7.75
C ARG A 53 -11.18 5.47 6.35
N THR A 54 -9.98 5.24 5.84
CA THR A 54 -9.83 4.61 4.54
C THR A 54 -10.41 3.20 4.54
N ILE A 55 -10.14 2.44 5.61
CA ILE A 55 -10.69 1.10 5.76
C ILE A 55 -12.21 1.13 5.81
N GLN A 56 -12.80 2.10 6.49
CA GLN A 56 -14.25 2.22 6.54
C GLN A 56 -14.83 2.45 5.15
N ALA A 57 -14.19 3.28 4.35
CA ALA A 57 -14.64 3.53 2.98
C ALA A 57 -14.53 2.26 2.13
N LEU A 58 -13.43 1.54 2.22
CA LEU A 58 -13.24 0.31 1.46
C LEU A 58 -14.26 -0.75 1.87
N ASN A 59 -14.49 -0.89 3.17
CA ASN A 59 -15.48 -1.85 3.66
C ASN A 59 -16.87 -1.48 3.19
N GLY A 60 -17.17 -0.18 3.10
CA GLY A 60 -18.46 0.28 2.62
C GLY A 60 -18.71 -0.05 1.16
N CYS A 61 -17.66 -0.31 0.39
CA CYS A 61 -17.82 -0.69 -1.01
C CYS A 61 -18.13 -2.18 -1.19
N GLY A 62 -17.90 -2.98 -0.15
CA GLY A 62 -18.30 -4.39 -0.20
C GLY A 62 -17.45 -5.29 -1.07
N VAL A 63 -16.24 -4.88 -1.42
CA VAL A 63 -15.36 -5.71 -2.23
C VAL A 63 -14.15 -6.13 -1.41
N GLU A 64 -13.54 -7.24 -1.80
CA GLU A 64 -12.33 -7.71 -1.14
C GLU A 64 -11.14 -6.92 -1.62
N TYR A 65 -10.18 -6.72 -0.72
CA TYR A 65 -8.96 -6.00 -1.04
C TYR A 65 -7.82 -6.60 -0.24
N ALA A 66 -6.61 -6.43 -0.76
CA ALA A 66 -5.40 -6.81 -0.04
C ALA A 66 -4.89 -5.63 0.78
N TYR A 67 -4.08 -5.91 1.78
CA TYR A 67 -3.46 -4.83 2.53
C TYR A 67 -2.04 -5.22 2.94
N VAL A 68 -1.23 -4.21 3.23
CA VAL A 68 0.10 -4.39 3.79
C VAL A 68 0.19 -3.46 5.00
N ASN A 69 0.51 -4.06 6.15
CA ASN A 69 0.77 -3.27 7.36
C ASN A 69 2.21 -2.79 7.30
N ILE A 70 2.41 -1.51 7.03
CA ILE A 70 3.77 -0.99 6.85
C ILE A 70 4.58 -1.03 8.13
N TYR A 71 3.94 -1.16 9.28
CA TYR A 71 4.69 -1.30 10.53
C TYR A 71 5.37 -2.67 10.63
N GLU A 72 4.95 -3.63 9.84
CA GLU A 72 5.56 -4.96 9.82
C GLU A 72 6.52 -5.13 8.65
N ASP A 73 6.69 -4.11 7.83
CA ASP A 73 7.58 -4.21 6.67
C ASP A 73 8.31 -2.89 6.51
N GLU A 74 9.38 -2.75 7.24
CA GLU A 74 10.12 -1.50 7.27
C GLU A 74 10.70 -1.13 5.92
N GLU A 75 11.11 -2.10 5.13
CA GLU A 75 11.65 -1.80 3.81
C GLU A 75 10.59 -1.18 2.92
N VAL A 76 9.39 -1.73 2.93
CA VAL A 76 8.29 -1.16 2.15
C VAL A 76 7.91 0.21 2.70
N TYR A 77 7.88 0.36 4.01
CA TYR A 77 7.57 1.64 4.62
C TYR A 77 8.50 2.74 4.10
N ARG A 78 9.79 2.44 4.01
CA ARG A 78 10.78 3.44 3.57
C ARG A 78 10.77 3.65 2.05
N ALA A 79 10.51 2.61 1.30
CA ALA A 79 10.60 2.68 -0.16
C ALA A 79 9.34 3.22 -0.82
N LEU A 80 8.18 2.98 -0.22
CA LEU A 80 6.92 3.28 -0.88
C LEU A 80 6.73 4.77 -1.19
N PRO A 81 7.10 5.70 -0.32
CA PRO A 81 6.98 7.12 -0.68
C PRO A 81 7.77 7.48 -1.92
N LYS A 82 8.91 6.84 -2.13
CA LYS A 82 9.72 7.09 -3.32
C LYS A 82 9.11 6.42 -4.54
N PHE A 83 8.62 5.20 -4.36
CA PHE A 83 7.99 4.46 -5.45
C PHE A 83 6.80 5.23 -6.04
N ALA A 84 5.99 5.79 -5.16
CA ALA A 84 4.76 6.46 -5.55
C ALA A 84 4.91 7.96 -5.72
N ASN A 85 6.04 8.52 -5.31
CA ASN A 85 6.19 9.95 -5.18
C ASN A 85 5.04 10.52 -4.34
N TRP A 86 4.72 9.84 -3.23
CA TRP A 86 3.60 10.18 -2.34
C TRP A 86 4.09 9.99 -0.91
N PRO A 87 4.22 11.06 -0.13
CA PRO A 87 4.98 10.99 1.13
C PRO A 87 4.27 10.36 2.31
N THR A 88 2.96 10.15 2.24
CA THR A 88 2.21 9.76 3.42
C THR A 88 1.45 8.46 3.21
N PHE A 89 0.94 7.92 4.31
CA PHE A 89 0.09 6.74 4.32
C PHE A 89 -1.25 7.11 4.95
N PRO A 90 -2.33 6.41 4.62
CA PRO A 90 -2.38 5.22 3.76
C PRO A 90 -2.21 5.54 2.28
N GLN A 91 -1.89 4.50 1.48
CA GLN A 91 -1.81 4.63 0.03
C GLN A 91 -2.64 3.52 -0.59
N LEU A 92 -3.62 3.89 -1.40
CA LEU A 92 -4.50 2.94 -2.06
C LEU A 92 -4.10 2.81 -3.53
N TYR A 93 -3.91 1.57 -3.97
CA TYR A 93 -3.61 1.26 -5.36
C TYR A 93 -4.72 0.41 -5.95
N VAL A 94 -5.15 0.76 -7.16
CA VAL A 94 -6.16 0.02 -7.90
C VAL A 94 -5.61 -0.25 -9.28
N LYS A 95 -5.57 -1.51 -9.66
CA LYS A 95 -5.04 -1.96 -10.95
C LYS A 95 -3.61 -1.46 -11.17
N GLY A 96 -2.82 -1.46 -10.12
CA GLY A 96 -1.41 -1.08 -10.18
C GLY A 96 -1.13 0.40 -10.15
N GLU A 97 -2.17 1.23 -10.04
CA GLU A 97 -2.00 2.68 -10.06
C GLU A 97 -2.41 3.30 -8.73
N LEU A 98 -1.65 4.27 -8.28
CA LEU A 98 -1.96 4.97 -7.05
C LEU A 98 -3.23 5.79 -7.22
N VAL A 99 -4.23 5.49 -6.38
CA VAL A 99 -5.43 6.31 -6.32
C VAL A 99 -5.18 7.52 -5.43
N GLY A 100 -4.57 7.30 -4.26
CA GLY A 100 -4.27 8.38 -3.34
C GLY A 100 -4.34 7.91 -1.90
N GLY A 101 -4.44 8.87 -1.01
CA GLY A 101 -4.52 8.60 0.42
C GLY A 101 -5.94 8.69 0.94
N CYS A 102 -6.06 9.03 2.23
CA CYS A 102 -7.35 9.05 2.91
C CYS A 102 -8.32 10.03 2.27
N ASP A 103 -7.90 11.27 2.07
CA ASP A 103 -8.82 12.31 1.60
C ASP A 103 -9.39 11.98 0.23
N ILE A 104 -8.53 11.56 -0.69
CA ILE A 104 -8.96 11.23 -2.04
C ILE A 104 -9.89 10.02 -2.01
N THR A 105 -9.55 9.02 -1.21
CA THR A 105 -10.39 7.83 -1.09
C THR A 105 -11.77 8.17 -0.55
N LEU A 106 -11.83 9.03 0.47
CA LEU A 106 -13.12 9.43 1.03
C LEU A 106 -13.95 10.24 0.04
N ASP A 107 -13.32 11.12 -0.72
CA ASP A 107 -14.03 11.90 -1.73
C ASP A 107 -14.63 10.98 -2.79
N LEU A 108 -13.86 10.01 -3.25
CA LEU A 108 -14.34 9.04 -4.23
C LEU A 108 -15.47 8.18 -3.66
N TYR A 109 -15.36 7.83 -2.38
CA TYR A 109 -16.38 7.04 -1.73
C TYR A 109 -17.72 7.82 -1.69
N GLN A 110 -17.64 9.08 -1.31
CA GLN A 110 -18.85 9.90 -1.19
C GLN A 110 -19.52 10.16 -2.53
N SER A 111 -18.74 10.25 -3.60
CA SER A 111 -19.30 10.47 -4.93
C SER A 111 -19.85 9.18 -5.56
N GLY A 112 -19.54 8.03 -4.97
CA GLY A 112 -19.92 6.74 -5.55
C GLY A 112 -18.91 6.20 -6.53
N ASP A 113 -17.89 6.99 -6.87
CA ASP A 113 -16.90 6.56 -7.86
C ASP A 113 -15.98 5.47 -7.33
N LEU A 114 -15.71 5.46 -6.02
CA LEU A 114 -14.84 4.45 -5.44
C LEU A 114 -15.42 3.07 -5.65
N LYS A 115 -16.70 2.89 -5.33
CA LYS A 115 -17.34 1.59 -5.48
C LYS A 115 -17.27 1.10 -6.92
N LYS A 116 -17.55 1.97 -7.88
CA LYS A 116 -17.47 1.59 -9.29
C LYS A 116 -16.05 1.18 -9.67
N MET A 117 -15.07 1.95 -9.24
CA MET A 117 -13.68 1.68 -9.54
C MET A 117 -13.23 0.33 -9.00
N LEU A 118 -13.60 0.04 -7.75
CA LEU A 118 -13.21 -1.20 -7.11
C LEU A 118 -13.93 -2.40 -7.72
N GLU A 119 -15.21 -2.26 -8.02
CA GLU A 119 -15.97 -3.34 -8.64
C GLU A 119 -15.42 -3.67 -10.02
N GLU A 120 -15.04 -2.66 -10.79
CA GLU A 120 -14.42 -2.89 -12.09
C GLU A 120 -13.08 -3.60 -11.98
N ALA A 121 -12.29 -3.25 -10.98
CA ALA A 121 -10.99 -3.86 -10.79
C ALA A 121 -11.12 -5.34 -10.46
N VAL A 122 -12.07 -5.68 -9.58
CA VAL A 122 -12.30 -7.07 -9.19
C VAL A 122 -12.89 -7.87 -10.36
N ALA A 123 -13.85 -7.30 -11.07
CA ALA A 123 -14.48 -7.97 -12.20
C ALA A 123 -13.47 -8.28 -13.30
N LYS A 124 -12.55 -7.35 -13.55
CA LYS A 124 -11.55 -7.57 -14.57
C LYS A 124 -10.61 -8.71 -14.21
N LYS A 125 -10.23 -8.82 -12.95
CA LYS A 125 -9.39 -9.91 -12.51
C LYS A 125 -10.12 -11.24 -12.62
N GLN A 126 -11.40 -11.26 -12.25
CA GLN A 126 -12.19 -12.48 -12.31
C GLN A 126 -12.42 -12.93 -13.76
N ALA A 127 -12.52 -11.97 -14.67
CA ALA A 127 -12.75 -12.28 -16.07
C ALA A 127 -11.49 -12.82 -16.76
N ALA A 128 -10.33 -12.49 -16.21
CA ALA A 128 -9.10 -13.00 -16.77
C ALA A 128 -8.86 -14.43 -16.30
#